data_bab10bb6eaff2c30609a67f0ba78ee05
#
_entry.id   bab10bb6eaff2c30609a67f0ba78ee05
#
_cell.length_a   1.000
_cell.length_b   1.000
_cell.length_c   1.000
_cell.angle_alpha   90.00
_cell.angle_beta   90.00
_cell.angle_gamma   90.00
#
_symmetry.space_group_name_H-M   'P 1'
#
loop_
_entity.id
_entity.type
_entity.pdbx_description
1 polymer ?
#
loop_
_entity_poly.entity_id
_entity_poly.type
_entity_poly.pdbx_seq_one_letter_code
_entity_poly.pdbx_strand_id
1 'polypeptide(L)'
;MKRIFIKTLIASVALAAAGVSIAQDVKTIKFANQNAAGHPIVLGMEKFKEIVEKNSGGKLKVNVFPGGALGSDQANVSAIQGGTLEMASMNSGIFANQVKEFAIFDFPFLFGSSKEADAVVDGPFGKKLHARLEDKGIVGLGYYELGFRHISNSKRAINKVED
;
A
#
# COMPACT_ATOMS: atom_id res chain seq x y z
N MET A 1 -35.16 -30.36 46.82
CA MET A 1 -33.71 -30.09 46.73
C MET A 1 -33.08 -30.46 45.39
N LYS A 2 -33.28 -31.64 44.79
CA LYS A 2 -32.69 -32.04 43.51
C LYS A 2 -33.01 -31.10 42.30
N ARG A 3 -34.22 -30.54 42.23
CA ARG A 3 -34.61 -29.64 41.11
C ARG A 3 -33.96 -28.26 41.15
N ILE A 4 -33.55 -27.78 42.30
CA ILE A 4 -32.85 -26.49 42.47
C ILE A 4 -31.40 -26.66 42.04
N PHE A 5 -30.76 -27.77 42.40
CA PHE A 5 -29.37 -28.07 42.00
C PHE A 5 -29.19 -28.18 40.49
N ILE A 6 -30.14 -28.76 39.76
CA ILE A 6 -30.08 -28.88 38.30
C ILE A 6 -30.25 -27.53 37.61
N LYS A 7 -31.12 -26.65 38.13
CA LYS A 7 -31.30 -25.30 37.56
C LYS A 7 -30.09 -24.42 37.79
N THR A 8 -29.39 -24.52 38.92
CA THR A 8 -28.16 -23.78 39.21
C THR A 8 -26.99 -24.28 38.36
N LEU A 9 -26.91 -25.58 38.09
CA LEU A 9 -25.87 -26.16 37.24
C LEU A 9 -26.04 -25.74 35.79
N ILE A 10 -27.26 -25.69 35.27
CA ILE A 10 -27.55 -25.22 33.88
C ILE A 10 -27.26 -23.72 33.75
N ALA A 11 -27.57 -22.90 34.75
CA ALA A 11 -27.30 -21.48 34.73
C ALA A 11 -25.76 -21.17 34.74
N SER A 12 -24.97 -21.94 35.50
CA SER A 12 -23.51 -21.77 35.54
C SER A 12 -22.81 -22.20 34.24
N VAL A 13 -23.29 -23.22 33.55
CA VAL A 13 -22.78 -23.64 32.24
C VAL A 13 -23.12 -22.61 31.14
N ALA A 14 -24.32 -22.01 31.20
CA ALA A 14 -24.72 -20.96 30.25
C ALA A 14 -23.90 -19.67 30.46
N LEU A 15 -23.52 -19.31 31.67
CA LEU A 15 -22.65 -18.16 31.96
C LEU A 15 -21.21 -18.39 31.53
N ALA A 16 -20.70 -19.61 31.62
CA ALA A 16 -19.35 -19.97 31.18
C ALA A 16 -19.21 -19.97 29.65
N ALA A 17 -20.29 -20.26 28.90
CA ALA A 17 -20.33 -20.22 27.45
C ALA A 17 -20.35 -18.78 26.87
N ALA A 18 -20.81 -17.80 27.64
CA ALA A 18 -20.90 -16.39 27.20
C ALA A 18 -19.55 -15.61 27.29
N GLY A 19 -18.52 -16.21 27.85
CA GLY A 19 -17.25 -15.50 28.20
C GLY A 19 -16.08 -15.72 27.29
N VAL A 20 -16.16 -16.54 26.24
CA VAL A 20 -15.07 -16.69 25.28
C VAL A 20 -15.25 -15.69 24.13
N SER A 21 -15.16 -14.40 24.43
CA SER A 21 -14.83 -13.41 23.42
C SER A 21 -13.37 -13.68 23.02
N ILE A 22 -13.17 -14.45 21.96
CA ILE A 22 -11.83 -14.57 21.33
C ILE A 22 -11.50 -13.15 20.89
N ALA A 23 -10.63 -12.49 21.64
CA ALA A 23 -10.07 -11.22 21.20
C ALA A 23 -9.41 -11.49 19.85
N GLN A 24 -10.05 -11.03 18.78
CA GLN A 24 -9.56 -11.21 17.44
C GLN A 24 -8.26 -10.39 17.33
N ASP A 25 -7.15 -11.06 17.10
CA ASP A 25 -5.84 -10.40 16.98
C ASP A 25 -5.86 -9.51 15.73
N VAL A 26 -6.10 -8.22 15.93
CA VAL A 26 -6.19 -7.23 14.85
C VAL A 26 -4.78 -6.82 14.45
N LYS A 27 -4.37 -7.17 13.23
CA LYS A 27 -3.09 -6.75 12.68
C LYS A 27 -3.21 -5.35 12.09
N THR A 28 -2.26 -4.48 12.44
CA THR A 28 -2.21 -3.11 11.92
C THR A 28 -1.16 -3.01 10.82
N ILE A 29 -1.56 -2.42 9.68
CA ILE A 29 -0.73 -2.10 8.53
C ILE A 29 -0.48 -0.58 8.56
N LYS A 30 0.76 -0.15 8.73
CA LYS A 30 1.18 1.23 8.50
C LYS A 30 1.45 1.40 7.01
N PHE A 31 0.77 2.35 6.37
CA PHE A 31 0.87 2.60 4.93
C PHE A 31 1.40 4.01 4.68
N ALA A 32 2.67 4.13 4.31
CA ALA A 32 3.39 5.40 4.14
C ALA A 32 3.33 5.93 2.71
N ASN A 33 3.34 7.28 2.55
CA ASN A 33 3.48 7.98 1.27
C ASN A 33 4.02 9.39 1.46
N GLN A 34 4.72 9.93 0.45
CA GLN A 34 5.31 11.27 0.48
C GLN A 34 4.30 12.40 0.13
N ASN A 35 3.24 12.08 -0.59
CA ASN A 35 2.26 13.08 -1.01
C ASN A 35 1.41 13.55 0.18
N ALA A 36 1.06 14.83 0.15
CA ALA A 36 0.21 15.43 1.18
C ALA A 36 -1.21 14.85 1.18
N ALA A 37 -1.90 14.98 2.31
CA ALA A 37 -3.32 14.63 2.41
C ALA A 37 -4.14 15.34 1.33
N GLY A 38 -5.10 14.61 0.74
CA GLY A 38 -5.91 15.09 -0.39
C GLY A 38 -5.31 14.85 -1.78
N HIS A 39 -4.05 14.45 -1.88
CA HIS A 39 -3.47 14.03 -3.16
C HIS A 39 -4.18 12.76 -3.68
N PRO A 40 -4.42 12.61 -5.01
CA PRO A 40 -5.12 11.44 -5.57
C PRO A 40 -4.57 10.08 -5.11
N ILE A 41 -3.25 9.93 -5.03
CA ILE A 41 -2.61 8.71 -4.49
C ILE A 41 -3.07 8.44 -3.05
N VAL A 42 -3.08 9.47 -2.19
CA VAL A 42 -3.50 9.34 -0.78
C VAL A 42 -4.98 8.99 -0.68
N LEU A 43 -5.83 9.58 -1.54
CA LEU A 43 -7.24 9.18 -1.64
C LEU A 43 -7.40 7.71 -2.05
N GLY A 44 -6.57 7.24 -2.97
CA GLY A 44 -6.50 5.82 -3.33
C GLY A 44 -6.07 4.92 -2.17
N MET A 45 -5.12 5.37 -1.34
CA MET A 45 -4.70 4.66 -0.12
C MET A 45 -5.83 4.59 0.93
N GLU A 46 -6.59 5.67 1.11
CA GLU A 46 -7.77 5.67 2.00
C GLU A 46 -8.86 4.72 1.48
N LYS A 47 -9.03 4.65 0.15
CA LYS A 47 -9.95 3.68 -0.45
C LYS A 47 -9.47 2.24 -0.27
N PHE A 48 -8.17 1.99 -0.41
CA PHE A 48 -7.55 0.70 -0.10
C PHE A 48 -7.82 0.29 1.35
N LYS A 49 -7.60 1.20 2.31
CA LYS A 49 -7.90 1.00 3.72
C LYS A 49 -9.34 0.56 3.93
N GLU A 50 -10.32 1.31 3.40
CA GLU A 50 -11.75 0.99 3.52
C GLU A 50 -12.04 -0.44 3.04
N ILE A 51 -11.51 -0.81 1.87
CA ILE A 51 -11.74 -2.12 1.26
C ILE A 51 -11.10 -3.24 2.09
N VAL A 52 -9.85 -3.07 2.53
CA VAL A 52 -9.12 -4.07 3.31
C VAL A 52 -9.76 -4.30 4.68
N GLU A 53 -10.10 -3.23 5.39
CA GLU A 53 -10.73 -3.32 6.70
C GLU A 53 -12.10 -4.02 6.60
N LYS A 54 -12.90 -3.67 5.58
CA LYS A 54 -14.19 -4.31 5.32
C LYS A 54 -14.04 -5.79 4.96
N ASN A 55 -13.17 -6.11 4.00
CA ASN A 55 -13.05 -7.48 3.48
C ASN A 55 -12.39 -8.44 4.47
N SER A 56 -11.55 -7.91 5.36
CA SER A 56 -10.93 -8.71 6.43
C SER A 56 -11.87 -8.96 7.61
N GLY A 57 -13.10 -8.41 7.60
CA GLY A 57 -14.00 -8.47 8.75
C GLY A 57 -13.41 -7.81 10.00
N GLY A 58 -12.59 -6.77 9.83
CA GLY A 58 -11.92 -6.05 10.91
C GLY A 58 -10.64 -6.72 11.45
N LYS A 59 -10.18 -7.81 10.83
CA LYS A 59 -8.92 -8.49 11.23
C LYS A 59 -7.67 -7.70 10.83
N LEU A 60 -7.77 -6.86 9.81
CA LEU A 60 -6.72 -5.95 9.38
C LEU A 60 -7.19 -4.52 9.60
N LYS A 61 -6.30 -3.69 10.13
CA LYS A 61 -6.49 -2.24 10.27
C LYS A 61 -5.40 -1.54 9.48
N VAL A 62 -5.76 -0.56 8.65
CA VAL A 62 -4.79 0.20 7.85
C VAL A 62 -4.70 1.63 8.37
N ASN A 63 -3.51 2.07 8.72
CA ASN A 63 -3.23 3.45 9.10
C ASN A 63 -2.43 4.11 7.98
N VAL A 64 -3.01 5.11 7.32
CA VAL A 64 -2.38 5.87 6.24
C VAL A 64 -1.55 7.02 6.83
N PHE A 65 -0.30 7.14 6.39
CA PHE A 65 0.66 8.15 6.81
C PHE A 65 1.14 8.97 5.60
N PRO A 66 0.42 10.05 5.24
CA PRO A 66 0.79 10.92 4.12
C PRO A 66 1.87 11.92 4.49
N GLY A 67 2.37 12.67 3.49
CA GLY A 67 3.27 13.81 3.69
C GLY A 67 4.65 13.45 4.22
N GLY A 68 5.12 12.23 4.03
CA GLY A 68 6.43 11.80 4.50
C GLY A 68 6.53 11.62 6.02
N ALA A 69 5.39 11.45 6.72
CA ALA A 69 5.33 11.35 8.17
C ALA A 69 6.18 10.20 8.75
N LEU A 70 6.45 9.15 7.96
CA LEU A 70 7.29 8.01 8.36
C LEU A 70 8.69 8.03 7.71
N GLY A 71 9.13 9.17 7.18
CA GLY A 71 10.44 9.35 6.56
C GLY A 71 10.39 9.40 5.04
N SER A 72 11.56 9.53 4.40
CA SER A 72 11.70 9.57 2.94
C SER A 72 11.37 8.22 2.28
N ASP A 73 11.15 8.20 0.96
CA ASP A 73 10.93 6.95 0.20
C ASP A 73 12.07 5.96 0.42
N GLN A 74 13.32 6.43 0.44
CA GLN A 74 14.49 5.58 0.67
C GLN A 74 14.48 4.96 2.08
N ALA A 75 14.10 5.76 3.10
CA ALA A 75 13.94 5.26 4.47
C ALA A 75 12.81 4.22 4.55
N ASN A 76 11.70 4.46 3.84
CA ASN A 76 10.57 3.54 3.79
C ASN A 76 10.94 2.21 3.11
N VAL A 77 11.75 2.20 2.03
CA VAL A 77 12.29 0.95 1.46
C VAL A 77 13.07 0.16 2.52
N SER A 78 13.99 0.82 3.22
CA SER A 78 14.79 0.17 4.27
C SER A 78 13.91 -0.34 5.42
N ALA A 79 12.89 0.42 5.81
CA ALA A 79 11.95 0.05 6.87
C ALA A 79 11.08 -1.18 6.50
N ILE A 80 10.64 -1.28 5.23
CA ILE A 80 9.93 -2.46 4.71
C ILE A 80 10.85 -3.67 4.73
N GLN A 81 12.06 -3.55 4.21
CA GLN A 81 13.06 -4.63 4.20
C GLN A 81 13.44 -5.08 5.62
N GLY A 82 13.48 -4.15 6.57
CA GLY A 82 13.73 -4.42 7.99
C GLY A 82 12.50 -4.87 8.77
N GLY A 83 11.31 -4.94 8.17
CA GLY A 83 10.07 -5.38 8.81
C GLY A 83 9.50 -4.41 9.85
N THR A 84 9.91 -3.13 9.84
CA THR A 84 9.41 -2.09 10.76
C THR A 84 8.30 -1.23 10.16
N LEU A 85 8.09 -1.33 8.84
CA LEU A 85 7.00 -0.73 8.09
C LEU A 85 6.34 -1.83 7.23
N GLU A 86 5.02 -1.92 7.27
CA GLU A 86 4.29 -2.96 6.57
C GLU A 86 4.05 -2.62 5.09
N MET A 87 3.84 -1.34 4.76
CA MET A 87 3.44 -0.94 3.41
C MET A 87 3.84 0.50 3.09
N ALA A 88 4.21 0.76 1.83
CA ALA A 88 4.40 2.11 1.31
C ALA A 88 3.97 2.19 -0.16
N SER A 89 3.55 3.39 -0.58
CA SER A 89 3.41 3.76 -1.98
C SER A 89 4.44 4.84 -2.29
N MET A 90 5.26 4.61 -3.32
CA MET A 90 6.38 5.49 -3.66
C MET A 90 6.64 5.47 -5.17
N ASN A 91 7.48 6.38 -5.64
CA ASN A 91 7.87 6.42 -7.05
C ASN A 91 8.62 5.12 -7.43
N SER A 92 8.24 4.52 -8.55
CA SER A 92 8.84 3.27 -9.03
C SER A 92 10.35 3.38 -9.30
N GLY A 93 10.85 4.54 -9.70
CA GLY A 93 12.28 4.79 -9.92
C GLY A 93 13.15 4.59 -8.67
N ILE A 94 12.59 4.72 -7.48
CA ILE A 94 13.31 4.42 -6.21
C ILE A 94 13.81 2.98 -6.18
N PHE A 95 13.06 2.06 -6.77
CA PHE A 95 13.42 0.64 -6.82
C PHE A 95 14.55 0.33 -7.81
N ALA A 96 14.95 1.27 -8.68
CA ALA A 96 16.07 1.08 -9.59
C ALA A 96 17.40 0.78 -8.86
N ASN A 97 17.53 1.20 -7.61
CA ASN A 97 18.69 0.84 -6.76
C ASN A 97 18.67 -0.63 -6.34
N GLN A 98 17.53 -1.27 -6.32
CA GLN A 98 17.34 -2.67 -5.94
C GLN A 98 17.26 -3.58 -7.17
N VAL A 99 16.54 -3.13 -8.19
CA VAL A 99 16.27 -3.81 -9.45
C VAL A 99 16.38 -2.78 -10.58
N LYS A 100 17.48 -2.79 -11.32
CA LYS A 100 17.83 -1.76 -12.31
C LYS A 100 16.75 -1.55 -13.38
N GLU A 101 15.98 -2.59 -13.68
CA GLU A 101 14.93 -2.56 -14.69
C GLU A 101 13.79 -1.58 -14.34
N PHE A 102 13.62 -1.20 -13.08
CA PHE A 102 12.65 -0.16 -12.71
C PHE A 102 13.01 1.23 -13.27
N ALA A 103 14.27 1.48 -13.63
CA ALA A 103 14.66 2.72 -14.29
C ALA A 103 13.95 2.96 -15.63
N ILE A 104 13.35 1.93 -16.24
CA ILE A 104 12.62 2.07 -17.51
C ILE A 104 11.49 3.08 -17.41
N PHE A 105 10.83 3.17 -16.25
CA PHE A 105 9.70 4.10 -16.03
C PHE A 105 10.13 5.57 -15.94
N ASP A 106 11.42 5.84 -15.80
CA ASP A 106 11.97 7.20 -15.78
C ASP A 106 12.43 7.68 -17.18
N PHE A 107 12.33 6.80 -18.21
CA PHE A 107 12.68 7.21 -19.58
C PHE A 107 11.63 8.19 -20.12
N PRO A 108 12.09 9.32 -20.69
CA PRO A 108 11.17 10.29 -21.29
C PRO A 108 10.49 9.69 -22.54
N PHE A 109 9.24 10.08 -22.77
CA PHE A 109 8.46 9.72 -23.97
C PHE A 109 8.23 8.21 -24.15
N LEU A 110 8.34 7.41 -23.09
CA LEU A 110 8.16 5.95 -23.15
C LEU A 110 6.72 5.58 -23.50
N PHE A 111 5.74 6.31 -22.97
CA PHE A 111 4.31 6.05 -23.15
C PHE A 111 3.63 7.24 -23.82
N GLY A 112 2.77 6.97 -24.79
CA GLY A 112 1.94 7.95 -25.47
C GLY A 112 0.63 8.29 -24.76
N SER A 113 0.21 7.45 -23.81
CA SER A 113 -1.03 7.64 -23.03
C SER A 113 -1.00 6.87 -21.72
N SER A 114 -1.81 7.30 -20.72
CA SER A 114 -2.03 6.56 -19.48
C SER A 114 -2.50 5.14 -19.72
N LYS A 115 -3.41 4.94 -20.67
CA LYS A 115 -3.93 3.61 -21.02
C LYS A 115 -2.82 2.66 -21.50
N GLU A 116 -1.85 3.16 -22.23
CA GLU A 116 -0.69 2.38 -22.66
C GLU A 116 0.21 2.04 -21.47
N ALA A 117 0.47 2.99 -20.59
CA ALA A 117 1.24 2.78 -19.37
C ALA A 117 0.56 1.73 -18.48
N ASP A 118 -0.74 1.85 -18.22
CA ASP A 118 -1.51 0.91 -17.41
C ASP A 118 -1.45 -0.51 -18.00
N ALA A 119 -1.62 -0.65 -19.31
CA ALA A 119 -1.56 -1.96 -19.97
C ALA A 119 -0.20 -2.65 -19.79
N VAL A 120 0.89 -1.87 -19.72
CA VAL A 120 2.25 -2.40 -19.50
C VAL A 120 2.48 -2.75 -18.04
N VAL A 121 2.13 -1.84 -17.10
CA VAL A 121 2.43 -2.06 -15.67
C VAL A 121 1.52 -3.09 -15.03
N ASP A 122 0.26 -3.17 -15.42
CA ASP A 122 -0.69 -4.20 -14.95
C ASP A 122 -0.55 -5.53 -15.69
N GLY A 123 0.18 -5.51 -16.80
CA GLY A 123 0.44 -6.64 -17.66
C GLY A 123 1.56 -7.57 -17.15
N PRO A 124 1.99 -8.53 -18.00
CA PRO A 124 3.05 -9.49 -17.67
C PRO A 124 4.39 -8.82 -17.34
N PHE A 125 4.68 -7.67 -17.96
CA PHE A 125 5.92 -6.93 -17.74
C PHE A 125 5.98 -6.38 -16.31
N GLY A 126 4.95 -5.66 -15.85
CA GLY A 126 4.90 -5.11 -14.50
C GLY A 126 4.94 -6.21 -13.43
N LYS A 127 4.22 -7.32 -13.66
CA LYS A 127 4.26 -8.50 -12.78
C LYS A 127 5.66 -9.10 -12.69
N LYS A 128 6.38 -9.18 -13.81
CA LYS A 128 7.77 -9.65 -13.82
C LYS A 128 8.70 -8.72 -13.03
N LEU A 129 8.49 -7.41 -13.09
CA LEU A 129 9.25 -6.46 -12.28
C LEU A 129 8.95 -6.62 -10.79
N HIS A 130 7.68 -6.79 -10.41
CA HIS A 130 7.30 -7.04 -9.02
C HIS A 130 7.97 -8.31 -8.47
N ALA A 131 7.98 -9.40 -9.22
CA ALA A 131 8.63 -10.64 -8.81
C ALA A 131 10.13 -10.47 -8.53
N ARG A 132 10.82 -9.52 -9.21
CA ARG A 132 12.23 -9.20 -8.96
C ARG A 132 12.48 -8.51 -7.61
N LEU A 133 11.45 -7.92 -7.01
CA LEU A 133 11.54 -7.29 -5.69
C LEU A 133 11.48 -8.31 -4.55
N GLU A 134 10.92 -9.49 -4.77
CA GLU A 134 10.75 -10.52 -3.74
C GLU A 134 12.10 -10.97 -3.18
N ASP A 135 13.13 -11.16 -4.05
CA ASP A 135 14.50 -11.47 -3.64
C ASP A 135 15.17 -10.35 -2.80
N LYS A 136 14.53 -9.17 -2.78
CA LYS A 136 14.97 -8.00 -2.01
C LYS A 136 14.13 -7.80 -0.74
N GLY A 137 13.26 -8.77 -0.40
CA GLY A 137 12.36 -8.69 0.76
C GLY A 137 11.20 -7.72 0.59
N ILE A 138 10.80 -7.43 -0.65
CA ILE A 138 9.71 -6.50 -0.97
C ILE A 138 8.72 -7.21 -1.89
N VAL A 139 7.43 -7.14 -1.56
CA VAL A 139 6.35 -7.66 -2.40
C VAL A 139 5.67 -6.49 -3.11
N GLY A 140 5.72 -6.48 -4.45
CA GLY A 140 4.97 -5.54 -5.27
C GLY A 140 3.50 -5.95 -5.35
N LEU A 141 2.59 -5.04 -4.97
CA LEU A 141 1.15 -5.32 -4.95
C LEU A 141 0.41 -4.74 -6.15
N GLY A 142 0.87 -3.61 -6.68
CA GLY A 142 0.23 -2.92 -7.79
C GLY A 142 0.88 -1.57 -8.05
N TYR A 143 0.36 -0.86 -9.04
CA TYR A 143 0.83 0.47 -9.41
C TYR A 143 -0.27 1.50 -9.18
N TYR A 144 0.13 2.71 -8.78
CA TYR A 144 -0.70 3.91 -8.81
C TYR A 144 -0.18 4.84 -9.89
N GLU A 145 -1.07 5.42 -10.67
CA GLU A 145 -0.73 6.42 -11.68
C GLU A 145 -0.51 7.79 -11.05
N LEU A 146 0.59 8.47 -11.43
CA LEU A 146 0.86 9.88 -11.11
C LEU A 146 0.55 10.83 -12.27
N GLY A 147 0.16 10.29 -13.43
CA GLY A 147 -0.04 11.03 -14.66
C GLY A 147 1.26 11.40 -15.36
N PHE A 148 1.13 12.28 -16.37
CA PHE A 148 2.26 12.75 -17.16
C PHE A 148 2.97 13.91 -16.49
N ARG A 149 4.30 13.94 -16.65
CA ARG A 149 5.12 15.07 -16.25
C ARG A 149 5.31 16.00 -17.44
N HIS A 150 5.20 17.29 -17.19
CA HIS A 150 5.39 18.34 -18.17
C HIS A 150 6.63 19.15 -17.84
N ILE A 151 7.32 19.62 -18.88
CA ILE A 151 8.42 20.56 -18.74
C ILE A 151 7.83 21.96 -18.58
N SER A 152 8.24 22.69 -17.55
CA SER A 152 7.87 24.08 -17.34
C SER A 152 9.11 24.98 -17.31
N ASN A 153 8.98 26.21 -17.81
CA ASN A 153 10.05 27.18 -17.86
C ASN A 153 9.49 28.58 -17.59
N SER A 154 10.13 29.34 -16.75
CA SER A 154 9.74 30.70 -16.40
C SER A 154 10.21 31.80 -17.40
N LYS A 155 11.08 31.45 -18.36
CA LYS A 155 11.67 32.42 -19.27
C LYS A 155 10.99 32.51 -20.63
N ARG A 156 10.63 31.38 -21.22
CA ARG A 156 10.00 31.29 -22.56
C ARG A 156 9.26 29.99 -22.75
N ALA A 157 8.41 29.93 -23.78
CA ALA A 157 7.81 28.68 -24.20
C ALA A 157 8.88 27.70 -24.69
N ILE A 158 8.69 26.41 -24.37
CA ILE A 158 9.50 25.30 -24.87
C ILE A 158 8.64 24.55 -25.89
N ASN A 159 8.98 24.64 -27.18
CA ASN A 159 8.23 24.02 -28.27
C ASN A 159 9.03 22.93 -28.99
N LYS A 160 10.36 22.90 -28.79
CA LYS A 160 11.29 21.97 -29.44
C LYS A 160 12.53 21.76 -28.57
N VAL A 161 13.35 20.78 -28.96
CA VAL A 161 14.50 20.35 -28.15
C VAL A 161 15.56 21.47 -28.02
N GLU A 162 15.67 22.36 -29.03
CA GLU A 162 16.65 23.46 -29.06
C GLU A 162 16.20 24.66 -28.20
N ASP A 163 15.00 24.68 -27.67
CA ASP A 163 14.51 25.70 -26.77
C ASP A 163 15.03 25.49 -25.36
#